data_ee92966b8362f32d5c9d9bb79b7eed5d
#
_entry.id   ee92966b8362f32d5c9d9bb79b7eed5d
#
_cell.length_a   1.000
_cell.length_b   1.000
_cell.length_c   1.000
_cell.angle_alpha   90.00
_cell.angle_beta   90.00
_cell.angle_gamma   90.00
#
_symmetry.space_group_name_H-M   'P 1'
#
loop_
_entity.id
_entity.type
_entity.pdbx_description
1 polymer ?
#
loop_
_entity_poly.entity_id
_entity_poly.type
_entity_poly.pdbx_seq_one_letter_code
_entity_poly.pdbx_strand_id
1 'polypeptide(L)'
;MAKSSSSSSDSFAKNSYLSGLGKQSEDWQNRLAAVAARFNQEFQGKPFKLPPEVEAMPIFRERSAGTLQAKITSPFWELAKPKKNDRCLDLGCGVSFLIYPWCDWGASFYGQEISAIARDILKTRGPQLNSKLFKGVELAPAHELAYESNFFDTVIATGVSCYYPLAYWQEVLTAVKRILKPGGVFVFDALDPDTPLAENWAILETYLGTEVFLESLSAWDGLIKQSGGRIVKRLPGELFQLYKVSF
;
A
#
# COMPACT_ATOMS: atom_id res chain seq x y z
N MET A 1 24.52 -50.81 26.88
CA MET A 1 24.74 -50.03 25.65
C MET A 1 23.41 -49.49 25.20
N ALA A 2 23.14 -48.23 25.54
CA ALA A 2 21.94 -47.51 25.20
C ALA A 2 22.29 -46.55 24.06
N LYS A 3 21.53 -46.55 22.95
CA LYS A 3 21.51 -45.44 22.00
C LYS A 3 20.12 -44.87 21.98
N SER A 4 20.08 -43.61 22.39
CA SER A 4 18.94 -42.75 22.49
C SER A 4 18.38 -42.35 21.12
N SER A 5 17.07 -42.40 21.00
CA SER A 5 16.27 -41.83 19.92
C SER A 5 15.93 -40.37 20.22
N SER A 6 16.54 -39.44 19.50
CA SER A 6 16.15 -38.05 19.50
C SER A 6 16.00 -37.55 18.05
N SER A 7 14.86 -37.83 17.42
CA SER A 7 14.58 -37.30 16.07
C SER A 7 13.10 -37.07 15.74
N SER A 8 12.18 -37.01 16.72
CA SER A 8 10.75 -36.84 16.43
C SER A 8 10.17 -35.46 16.73
N SER A 9 10.86 -34.57 17.43
CA SER A 9 10.35 -33.23 17.78
C SER A 9 10.59 -32.17 16.71
N ASP A 10 11.65 -32.30 15.92
CA ASP A 10 11.99 -31.32 14.86
C ASP A 10 11.12 -31.42 13.61
N SER A 11 10.56 -32.60 13.31
CA SER A 11 9.70 -32.76 12.12
C SER A 11 8.28 -32.21 12.34
N PHE A 12 7.76 -32.26 13.59
CA PHE A 12 6.44 -31.72 13.92
C PHE A 12 6.42 -30.19 13.92
N ALA A 13 7.47 -29.56 14.42
CA ALA A 13 7.61 -28.10 14.44
C ALA A 13 7.72 -27.52 13.00
N LYS A 14 8.49 -28.19 12.13
CA LYS A 14 8.61 -27.78 10.72
C LYS A 14 7.29 -27.92 9.94
N ASN A 15 6.53 -28.99 10.17
CA ASN A 15 5.25 -29.20 9.48
C ASN A 15 4.16 -28.22 9.95
N SER A 16 4.13 -27.82 11.22
CA SER A 16 3.17 -26.84 11.71
C SER A 16 3.49 -25.41 11.22
N TYR A 17 4.78 -25.10 11.07
CA TYR A 17 5.21 -23.81 10.52
C TYR A 17 4.88 -23.69 9.03
N LEU A 18 5.15 -24.74 8.24
CA LEU A 18 4.81 -24.76 6.82
C LEU A 18 3.30 -24.77 6.56
N SER A 19 2.50 -25.40 7.41
CA SER A 19 1.03 -25.35 7.31
C SER A 19 0.47 -23.97 7.67
N GLY A 20 1.11 -23.23 8.58
CA GLY A 20 0.78 -21.83 8.89
C GLY A 20 1.09 -20.88 7.75
N LEU A 21 2.25 -21.04 7.10
CA LEU A 21 2.63 -20.25 5.92
C LEU A 21 1.69 -20.49 4.73
N GLY A 22 1.26 -21.74 4.51
CA GLY A 22 0.29 -22.06 3.45
C GLY A 22 -1.07 -21.38 3.66
N LYS A 23 -1.60 -21.38 4.87
CA LYS A 23 -2.85 -20.67 5.21
C LYS A 23 -2.74 -19.16 5.10
N GLN A 24 -1.64 -18.56 5.56
CA GLN A 24 -1.39 -17.12 5.41
C GLN A 24 -1.30 -16.71 3.94
N SER A 25 -0.64 -17.51 3.10
CA SER A 25 -0.54 -17.26 1.66
C SER A 25 -1.90 -17.31 0.96
N GLU A 26 -2.77 -18.25 1.34
CA GLU A 26 -4.12 -18.40 0.79
C GLU A 26 -5.03 -17.22 1.23
N ASP A 27 -4.95 -16.79 2.48
CA ASP A 27 -5.64 -15.62 3.00
C ASP A 27 -5.25 -14.34 2.26
N TRP A 28 -3.96 -14.16 1.98
CA TRP A 28 -3.49 -12.98 1.25
C TRP A 28 -3.92 -12.98 -0.22
N GLN A 29 -3.91 -14.13 -0.89
CA GLN A 29 -4.40 -14.22 -2.26
C GLN A 29 -5.87 -13.84 -2.38
N ASN A 30 -6.72 -14.35 -1.50
CA ASN A 30 -8.14 -13.98 -1.44
C ASN A 30 -8.32 -12.49 -1.16
N ARG A 31 -7.54 -11.94 -0.24
CA ARG A 31 -7.55 -10.52 0.10
C ARG A 31 -7.12 -9.64 -1.07
N LEU A 32 -6.01 -9.97 -1.71
CA LEU A 32 -5.52 -9.27 -2.90
C LEU A 32 -6.54 -9.28 -4.03
N ALA A 33 -7.20 -10.42 -4.27
CA ALA A 33 -8.25 -10.54 -5.27
C ALA A 33 -9.46 -9.65 -4.96
N ALA A 34 -9.90 -9.58 -3.68
CA ALA A 34 -11.00 -8.73 -3.25
C ALA A 34 -10.67 -7.24 -3.42
N VAL A 35 -9.48 -6.81 -2.97
CA VAL A 35 -9.02 -5.43 -3.13
C VAL A 35 -8.88 -5.07 -4.62
N ALA A 36 -8.31 -5.95 -5.44
CA ALA A 36 -8.19 -5.73 -6.89
C ALA A 36 -9.56 -5.60 -7.55
N ALA A 37 -10.53 -6.43 -7.19
CA ALA A 37 -11.90 -6.38 -7.74
C ALA A 37 -12.60 -5.06 -7.39
N ARG A 38 -12.49 -4.61 -6.14
CA ARG A 38 -13.04 -3.32 -5.69
C ARG A 38 -12.48 -2.16 -6.49
N PHE A 39 -11.15 -2.07 -6.63
CA PHE A 39 -10.52 -0.98 -7.38
C PHE A 39 -10.73 -1.10 -8.90
N ASN A 40 -10.78 -2.30 -9.46
CA ASN A 40 -11.16 -2.51 -10.86
C ASN A 40 -12.57 -1.94 -11.12
N GLN A 41 -13.53 -2.15 -10.22
CA GLN A 41 -14.88 -1.60 -10.35
C GLN A 41 -14.85 -0.07 -10.33
N GLU A 42 -14.11 0.53 -9.40
CA GLU A 42 -13.96 1.99 -9.28
C GLU A 42 -13.31 2.61 -10.52
N PHE A 43 -12.18 2.09 -10.98
CA PHE A 43 -11.48 2.60 -12.16
C PHE A 43 -12.23 2.37 -13.49
N GLN A 44 -13.19 1.43 -13.50
CA GLN A 44 -14.14 1.27 -14.62
C GLN A 44 -15.28 2.30 -14.57
N GLY A 45 -15.40 3.09 -13.51
CA GLY A 45 -16.53 4.00 -13.30
C GLY A 45 -17.86 3.26 -13.06
N LYS A 46 -17.82 2.00 -12.66
CA LYS A 46 -19.02 1.22 -12.38
C LYS A 46 -19.59 1.61 -11.01
N PRO A 47 -20.91 1.86 -10.92
CA PRO A 47 -21.53 2.23 -9.64
C PRO A 47 -21.47 1.08 -8.63
N PHE A 48 -21.31 1.43 -7.38
CA PHE A 48 -21.52 0.52 -6.26
C PHE A 48 -23.00 0.53 -5.87
N LYS A 49 -23.58 -0.67 -5.65
CA LYS A 49 -24.94 -0.80 -5.14
C LYS A 49 -24.90 -0.72 -3.63
N LEU A 50 -25.24 0.43 -3.09
CA LEU A 50 -25.23 0.68 -1.66
C LEU A 50 -26.66 0.68 -1.09
N PRO A 51 -26.86 0.22 0.15
CA PRO A 51 -28.12 0.37 0.87
C PRO A 51 -28.45 1.85 1.10
N PRO A 52 -29.73 2.25 1.11
CA PRO A 52 -30.13 3.65 1.30
C PRO A 52 -29.59 4.28 2.58
N GLU A 53 -29.45 3.50 3.66
CA GLU A 53 -28.86 3.95 4.94
C GLU A 53 -27.39 4.32 4.80
N VAL A 54 -26.63 3.63 3.95
CA VAL A 54 -25.21 3.93 3.66
C VAL A 54 -25.12 5.17 2.77
N GLU A 55 -25.97 5.29 1.75
CA GLU A 55 -26.03 6.49 0.91
C GLU A 55 -26.41 7.74 1.70
N ALA A 56 -27.16 7.59 2.80
CA ALA A 56 -27.53 8.67 3.71
C ALA A 56 -26.40 9.11 4.65
N MET A 57 -25.32 8.32 4.80
CA MET A 57 -24.20 8.67 5.67
C MET A 57 -23.47 9.92 5.18
N PRO A 58 -23.03 10.81 6.09
CA PRO A 58 -22.28 12.01 5.69
C PRO A 58 -21.04 11.72 4.84
N ILE A 59 -20.26 10.68 5.20
CA ILE A 59 -19.04 10.29 4.47
C ILE A 59 -19.34 9.87 3.03
N PHE A 60 -20.46 9.18 2.79
CA PHE A 60 -20.86 8.80 1.43
C PHE A 60 -21.23 10.03 0.60
N ARG A 61 -21.96 10.99 1.20
CA ARG A 61 -22.31 12.26 0.53
C ARG A 61 -21.07 13.07 0.19
N GLU A 62 -20.10 13.15 1.10
CA GLU A 62 -18.83 13.82 0.87
C GLU A 62 -18.04 13.14 -0.24
N ARG A 63 -18.02 11.78 -0.27
CA ARG A 63 -17.39 11.01 -1.36
C ARG A 63 -18.06 11.33 -2.70
N SER A 64 -19.39 11.27 -2.76
CA SER A 64 -20.14 11.54 -3.99
C SER A 64 -19.98 12.99 -4.48
N ALA A 65 -19.83 13.94 -3.57
CA ALA A 65 -19.55 15.35 -3.87
C ALA A 65 -18.07 15.62 -4.22
N GLY A 66 -17.18 14.63 -4.06
CA GLY A 66 -15.73 14.80 -4.26
C GLY A 66 -15.01 15.58 -3.17
N THR A 67 -15.70 15.98 -2.08
CA THR A 67 -15.12 16.74 -0.97
C THR A 67 -14.34 15.86 0.00
N LEU A 68 -14.69 14.57 0.12
CA LEU A 68 -13.98 13.62 0.98
C LEU A 68 -12.51 13.48 0.57
N GLN A 69 -12.22 13.43 -0.72
CA GLN A 69 -10.86 13.31 -1.24
C GLN A 69 -9.94 14.40 -0.71
N ALA A 70 -10.41 15.65 -0.65
CA ALA A 70 -9.63 16.77 -0.13
C ALA A 70 -9.29 16.62 1.37
N LYS A 71 -10.18 15.96 2.15
CA LYS A 71 -9.97 15.71 3.57
C LYS A 71 -8.98 14.57 3.85
N ILE A 72 -9.02 13.51 3.05
CA ILE A 72 -8.26 12.29 3.32
C ILE A 72 -6.96 12.18 2.52
N THR A 73 -6.72 13.10 1.55
CA THR A 73 -5.50 13.04 0.74
C THR A 73 -4.26 13.19 1.61
N SER A 74 -3.41 12.20 1.56
CA SER A 74 -2.12 12.22 2.24
C SER A 74 -1.13 13.09 1.45
N PRO A 75 -0.55 14.12 2.06
CA PRO A 75 0.41 15.00 1.40
C PRO A 75 1.80 14.32 1.28
N PHE A 76 1.86 13.12 0.72
CA PHE A 76 3.10 12.32 0.63
C PHE A 76 4.24 13.08 -0.06
N TRP A 77 3.92 13.93 -1.04
CA TRP A 77 4.89 14.73 -1.77
C TRP A 77 5.61 15.76 -0.88
N GLU A 78 5.02 16.20 0.23
CA GLU A 78 5.69 17.06 1.21
C GLU A 78 6.80 16.31 1.95
N LEU A 79 6.64 15.01 2.18
CA LEU A 79 7.64 14.17 2.82
C LEU A 79 8.56 13.49 1.81
N ALA A 80 8.03 12.95 0.72
CA ALA A 80 8.80 12.25 -0.30
C ALA A 80 9.75 13.22 -1.01
N LYS A 81 9.27 14.40 -1.39
CA LYS A 81 10.03 15.43 -2.11
C LYS A 81 10.88 14.84 -3.24
N PRO A 82 10.25 14.19 -4.24
CA PRO A 82 10.98 13.63 -5.35
C PRO A 82 11.87 14.69 -6.01
N LYS A 83 13.09 14.33 -6.37
CA LYS A 83 14.05 15.22 -7.00
C LYS A 83 14.24 14.85 -8.46
N LYS A 84 14.72 15.79 -9.23
CA LYS A 84 15.08 15.54 -10.63
C LYS A 84 16.04 14.36 -10.72
N ASN A 85 15.70 13.41 -11.59
CA ASN A 85 16.40 12.15 -11.85
C ASN A 85 16.28 11.07 -10.75
N ASP A 86 15.57 11.31 -9.65
CA ASP A 86 15.27 10.24 -8.69
C ASP A 86 14.49 9.13 -9.39
N ARG A 87 14.76 7.89 -9.01
CA ARG A 87 13.91 6.73 -9.35
C ARG A 87 12.92 6.54 -8.24
N CYS A 88 11.64 6.73 -8.54
CA CYS A 88 10.56 6.62 -7.57
C CYS A 88 9.62 5.49 -7.93
N LEU A 89 9.41 4.55 -7.00
CA LEU A 89 8.41 3.50 -7.11
C LEU A 89 7.16 3.89 -6.32
N ASP A 90 5.99 3.79 -6.93
CA ASP A 90 4.70 4.02 -6.30
C ASP A 90 3.93 2.69 -6.21
N LEU A 91 3.72 2.20 -4.98
CA LEU A 91 3.03 0.95 -4.66
C LEU A 91 1.54 1.19 -4.48
N GLY A 92 0.72 0.47 -5.22
CA GLY A 92 -0.71 0.73 -5.31
C GLY A 92 -0.97 2.07 -5.98
N CYS A 93 -0.24 2.32 -7.06
CA CYS A 93 -0.16 3.64 -7.68
C CYS A 93 -1.48 4.15 -8.29
N GLY A 94 -2.48 3.30 -8.49
CA GLY A 94 -3.71 3.70 -9.15
C GLY A 94 -3.41 4.44 -10.46
N VAL A 95 -3.81 5.71 -10.52
CA VAL A 95 -3.53 6.61 -11.66
C VAL A 95 -2.68 7.83 -11.25
N SER A 96 -1.86 7.71 -10.22
CA SER A 96 -1.11 8.81 -9.58
C SER A 96 -0.24 9.60 -10.56
N PHE A 97 0.37 8.95 -11.56
CA PHE A 97 1.17 9.63 -12.58
C PHE A 97 0.38 10.67 -13.39
N LEU A 98 -0.95 10.50 -13.51
CA LEU A 98 -1.82 11.43 -14.22
C LEU A 98 -2.36 12.55 -13.33
N ILE A 99 -2.27 12.39 -12.01
CA ILE A 99 -2.90 13.30 -11.03
C ILE A 99 -1.86 14.20 -10.38
N TYR A 100 -0.70 13.63 -9.96
CA TYR A 100 0.35 14.36 -9.27
C TYR A 100 1.37 14.96 -10.23
N PRO A 101 2.11 16.01 -9.82
CA PRO A 101 2.99 16.77 -10.69
C PRO A 101 4.36 16.07 -10.93
N TRP A 102 4.34 14.80 -11.32
CA TRP A 102 5.56 14.00 -11.60
C TRP A 102 6.46 14.66 -12.64
N CYS A 103 5.85 15.30 -13.65
CA CYS A 103 6.58 16.00 -14.70
C CYS A 103 7.36 17.20 -14.16
N ASP A 104 6.79 17.92 -13.20
CA ASP A 104 7.40 19.09 -12.59
C ASP A 104 8.56 18.70 -11.68
N TRP A 105 8.45 17.56 -10.98
CA TRP A 105 9.54 17.04 -10.16
C TRP A 105 10.70 16.53 -11.00
N GLY A 106 10.47 16.11 -12.23
CA GLY A 106 11.48 15.53 -13.11
C GLY A 106 12.03 14.19 -12.59
N ALA A 107 11.24 13.49 -11.77
CA ALA A 107 11.56 12.18 -11.23
C ALA A 107 11.05 11.06 -12.14
N SER A 108 11.81 9.97 -12.25
CA SER A 108 11.39 8.78 -12.98
C SER A 108 10.36 8.01 -12.19
N PHE A 109 9.18 7.85 -12.77
CA PHE A 109 8.07 7.10 -12.20
C PHE A 109 8.11 5.63 -12.59
N TYR A 110 8.03 4.77 -11.60
CA TYR A 110 7.77 3.33 -11.71
C TYR A 110 6.51 3.05 -10.89
N GLY A 111 5.54 2.35 -11.46
CA GLY A 111 4.32 1.98 -10.75
C GLY A 111 4.26 0.48 -10.48
N GLN A 112 3.61 0.10 -9.39
CA GLN A 112 3.16 -1.26 -9.12
C GLN A 112 1.72 -1.22 -8.64
N GLU A 113 0.86 -2.04 -9.26
CA GLU A 113 -0.59 -1.96 -9.10
C GLU A 113 -1.21 -3.35 -9.17
N ILE A 114 -2.24 -3.61 -8.36
CA ILE A 114 -3.03 -4.86 -8.41
C ILE A 114 -4.28 -4.73 -9.27
N SER A 115 -4.77 -3.51 -9.50
CA SER A 115 -5.87 -3.25 -10.43
C SER A 115 -5.37 -3.29 -11.87
N ALA A 116 -5.81 -4.30 -12.63
CA ALA A 116 -5.50 -4.39 -14.06
C ALA A 116 -6.04 -3.18 -14.84
N ILE A 117 -7.17 -2.62 -14.41
CA ILE A 117 -7.81 -1.46 -15.05
C ILE A 117 -6.95 -0.20 -14.85
N ALA A 118 -6.53 0.08 -13.62
CA ALA A 118 -5.67 1.23 -13.33
C ALA A 118 -4.33 1.12 -14.07
N ARG A 119 -3.70 -0.08 -14.03
CA ARG A 119 -2.48 -0.37 -14.80
C ARG A 119 -2.65 -0.07 -16.29
N ASP A 120 -3.76 -0.51 -16.93
CA ASP A 120 -3.99 -0.34 -18.36
C ASP A 120 -4.24 1.13 -18.73
N ILE A 121 -4.96 1.87 -17.86
CA ILE A 121 -5.11 3.32 -17.99
C ILE A 121 -3.74 4.01 -18.00
N LEU A 122 -2.87 3.68 -17.02
CA LEU A 122 -1.54 4.27 -16.92
C LEU A 122 -0.62 3.87 -18.07
N LYS A 123 -0.63 2.59 -18.49
CA LYS A 123 0.17 2.13 -19.64
C LYS A 123 -0.20 2.87 -20.93
N THR A 124 -1.47 3.24 -21.08
CA THR A 124 -1.94 3.96 -22.25
C THR A 124 -1.63 5.46 -22.16
N ARG A 125 -1.93 6.10 -21.04
CA ARG A 125 -1.88 7.57 -20.89
C ARG A 125 -0.54 8.10 -20.39
N GLY A 126 0.16 7.35 -19.54
CA GLY A 126 1.44 7.79 -18.94
C GLY A 126 2.50 8.17 -19.97
N PRO A 127 2.78 7.33 -21.00
CA PRO A 127 3.73 7.69 -22.05
C PRO A 127 3.32 8.91 -22.88
N GLN A 128 2.00 9.14 -23.06
CA GLN A 128 1.48 10.31 -23.77
C GLN A 128 1.74 11.60 -22.98
N LEU A 129 1.63 11.53 -21.64
CA LEU A 129 1.93 12.66 -20.77
C LEU A 129 3.43 12.96 -20.72
N ASN A 130 4.26 11.96 -20.45
CA ASN A 130 5.71 12.10 -20.45
C ASN A 130 6.43 10.73 -20.56
N SER A 131 6.79 10.35 -21.80
CA SER A 131 7.46 9.06 -22.06
C SER A 131 8.87 8.94 -21.47
N LYS A 132 9.53 10.05 -21.15
CA LYS A 132 10.87 10.02 -20.55
C LYS A 132 10.83 9.70 -19.06
N LEU A 133 9.84 10.21 -18.35
CA LEU A 133 9.70 10.00 -16.91
C LEU A 133 8.86 8.76 -16.57
N PHE A 134 7.88 8.40 -17.38
CA PHE A 134 7.08 7.20 -17.18
C PHE A 134 7.86 5.95 -17.57
N LYS A 135 8.18 5.09 -16.60
CA LYS A 135 8.98 3.87 -16.81
C LYS A 135 8.14 2.59 -16.89
N GLY A 136 6.87 2.68 -16.58
CA GLY A 136 5.92 1.58 -16.65
C GLY A 136 5.18 1.33 -15.35
N VAL A 137 4.24 0.38 -15.41
CA VAL A 137 3.48 -0.14 -14.27
C VAL A 137 3.45 -1.64 -14.34
N GLU A 138 3.91 -2.29 -13.27
CA GLU A 138 3.84 -3.74 -13.11
C GLU A 138 2.51 -4.13 -12.45
N LEU A 139 1.89 -5.21 -12.92
CA LEU A 139 0.71 -5.81 -12.30
C LEU A 139 1.15 -6.85 -11.29
N ALA A 140 1.37 -6.43 -10.04
CA ALA A 140 1.84 -7.31 -8.99
C ALA A 140 1.48 -6.74 -7.61
N PRO A 141 1.39 -7.58 -6.55
CA PRO A 141 1.17 -7.13 -5.18
C PRO A 141 2.42 -6.44 -4.61
N ALA A 142 2.22 -5.58 -3.60
CA ALA A 142 3.28 -4.73 -3.06
C ALA A 142 4.43 -5.48 -2.37
N HIS A 143 4.26 -6.75 -1.99
CA HIS A 143 5.32 -7.58 -1.41
C HIS A 143 6.18 -8.31 -2.46
N GLU A 144 5.73 -8.38 -3.72
CA GLU A 144 6.42 -9.05 -4.82
C GLU A 144 7.14 -8.04 -5.73
N LEU A 145 8.27 -7.51 -5.26
CA LEU A 145 9.03 -6.49 -5.97
C LEU A 145 10.12 -7.13 -6.84
N ALA A 146 9.88 -7.23 -8.16
CA ALA A 146 10.80 -7.80 -9.14
C ALA A 146 11.88 -6.80 -9.60
N TYR A 147 12.37 -5.96 -8.69
CA TYR A 147 13.42 -5.00 -8.96
C TYR A 147 14.75 -5.43 -8.32
N GLU A 148 15.86 -4.96 -8.88
CA GLU A 148 17.19 -5.16 -8.31
C GLU A 148 17.33 -4.48 -6.94
N SER A 149 18.25 -4.99 -6.12
CA SER A 149 18.59 -4.35 -4.85
C SER A 149 19.22 -2.97 -5.09
N ASN A 150 18.96 -2.02 -4.18
CA ASN A 150 19.52 -0.65 -4.25
C ASN A 150 19.18 0.11 -5.54
N PHE A 151 17.96 -0.06 -6.04
CA PHE A 151 17.55 0.53 -7.32
C PHE A 151 16.84 1.90 -7.15
N PHE A 152 16.01 2.06 -6.12
CA PHE A 152 15.16 3.24 -5.94
C PHE A 152 15.72 4.24 -4.93
N ASP A 153 15.55 5.53 -5.23
CA ASP A 153 15.83 6.64 -4.31
C ASP A 153 14.67 6.83 -3.33
N THR A 154 13.44 6.63 -3.81
CA THR A 154 12.22 6.77 -3.03
C THR A 154 11.21 5.67 -3.41
N VAL A 155 10.57 5.08 -2.40
CA VAL A 155 9.38 4.24 -2.56
C VAL A 155 8.22 4.94 -1.87
N ILE A 156 7.04 4.90 -2.46
CA ILE A 156 5.83 5.54 -1.96
C ILE A 156 4.71 4.50 -1.90
N ALA A 157 3.86 4.57 -0.88
CA ALA A 157 2.60 3.81 -0.80
C ALA A 157 1.57 4.66 -0.05
N THR A 158 0.59 5.22 -0.74
CA THR A 158 -0.44 6.07 -0.14
C THR A 158 -1.84 5.55 -0.40
N GLY A 159 -2.70 5.57 0.63
CA GLY A 159 -4.06 5.06 0.54
C GLY A 159 -4.15 3.53 0.38
N VAL A 160 -3.10 2.79 0.72
CA VAL A 160 -3.00 1.34 0.49
C VAL A 160 -2.92 0.56 1.79
N SER A 161 -2.31 1.14 2.83
CA SER A 161 -1.92 0.43 4.04
C SER A 161 -3.10 -0.21 4.77
N CYS A 162 -4.23 0.45 4.80
CA CYS A 162 -5.41 -0.01 5.54
C CYS A 162 -6.08 -1.27 4.95
N TYR A 163 -5.77 -1.66 3.73
CA TYR A 163 -6.40 -2.83 3.11
C TYR A 163 -5.74 -4.17 3.47
N TYR A 164 -4.62 -4.15 4.19
CA TYR A 164 -3.86 -5.35 4.51
C TYR A 164 -3.41 -5.37 5.97
N PRO A 165 -3.34 -6.57 6.61
CA PRO A 165 -2.89 -6.70 7.99
C PRO A 165 -1.39 -6.38 8.12
N LEU A 166 -0.93 -6.08 9.34
CA LEU A 166 0.49 -5.82 9.64
C LEU A 166 1.44 -6.96 9.20
N ALA A 167 0.97 -8.21 9.25
CA ALA A 167 1.76 -9.35 8.78
C ALA A 167 2.09 -9.25 7.28
N TYR A 168 1.17 -8.75 6.45
CA TYR A 168 1.45 -8.47 5.04
C TYR A 168 2.46 -7.33 4.89
N TRP A 169 2.31 -6.28 5.68
CA TRP A 169 3.22 -5.13 5.65
C TRP A 169 4.63 -5.46 6.13
N GLN A 170 4.80 -6.49 6.96
CA GLN A 170 6.13 -7.01 7.30
C GLN A 170 6.89 -7.47 6.05
N GLU A 171 6.22 -8.18 5.13
CA GLU A 171 6.81 -8.62 3.87
C GLU A 171 7.05 -7.44 2.92
N VAL A 172 6.11 -6.50 2.84
CA VAL A 172 6.29 -5.28 2.04
C VAL A 172 7.50 -4.48 2.51
N LEU A 173 7.65 -4.25 3.82
CA LEU A 173 8.80 -3.52 4.38
C LEU A 173 10.12 -4.24 4.09
N THR A 174 10.14 -5.57 4.15
CA THR A 174 11.32 -6.39 3.80
C THR A 174 11.68 -6.22 2.33
N ALA A 175 10.70 -6.30 1.43
CA ALA A 175 10.91 -6.12 0.01
C ALA A 175 11.35 -4.68 -0.34
N VAL A 176 10.72 -3.67 0.27
CA VAL A 176 11.06 -2.25 0.09
C VAL A 176 12.48 -1.95 0.54
N LYS A 177 12.87 -2.44 1.73
CA LYS A 177 14.23 -2.29 2.25
C LYS A 177 15.28 -2.79 1.26
N ARG A 178 15.04 -3.94 0.62
CA ARG A 178 15.96 -4.54 -0.35
C ARG A 178 16.19 -3.67 -1.58
N ILE A 179 15.12 -3.05 -2.10
CA ILE A 179 15.18 -2.29 -3.36
C ILE A 179 15.57 -0.83 -3.17
N LEU A 180 15.50 -0.29 -1.96
CA LEU A 180 15.95 1.07 -1.66
C LEU A 180 17.48 1.16 -1.68
N LYS A 181 17.99 2.23 -2.28
CA LYS A 181 19.42 2.60 -2.20
C LYS A 181 19.80 2.94 -0.76
N PRO A 182 21.10 2.83 -0.40
CA PRO A 182 21.59 3.43 0.84
C PRO A 182 21.22 4.92 0.89
N GLY A 183 20.52 5.32 1.97
CA GLY A 183 19.98 6.68 2.12
C GLY A 183 18.66 6.95 1.40
N GLY A 184 18.12 5.97 0.68
CA GLY A 184 16.78 6.04 0.12
C GLY A 184 15.70 6.02 1.21
N VAL A 185 14.48 6.40 0.85
CA VAL A 185 13.39 6.53 1.81
C VAL A 185 12.11 5.84 1.34
N PHE A 186 11.37 5.30 2.29
CA PHE A 186 10.00 4.84 2.10
C PHE A 186 9.03 5.84 2.72
N VAL A 187 8.07 6.32 1.94
CA VAL A 187 7.01 7.22 2.40
C VAL A 187 5.67 6.52 2.21
N PHE A 188 4.96 6.31 3.30
CA PHE A 188 3.65 5.66 3.27
C PHE A 188 2.73 6.26 4.33
N ASP A 189 1.45 6.02 4.18
CA ASP A 189 0.45 6.40 5.16
C ASP A 189 -0.15 5.17 5.86
N ALA A 190 -0.53 5.35 7.12
CA ALA A 190 -1.29 4.38 7.89
C ALA A 190 -2.59 5.02 8.35
N LEU A 191 -3.70 4.29 8.24
CA LEU A 191 -4.97 4.72 8.78
C LEU A 191 -4.83 4.91 10.29
N ASP A 192 -5.19 6.10 10.78
CA ASP A 192 -5.18 6.40 12.21
C ASP A 192 -6.56 6.06 12.80
N PRO A 193 -6.67 4.98 13.61
CA PRO A 193 -7.94 4.54 14.15
C PRO A 193 -8.56 5.51 15.16
N ASP A 194 -7.76 6.43 15.71
CA ASP A 194 -8.20 7.39 16.73
C ASP A 194 -8.83 8.66 16.12
N THR A 195 -8.84 8.77 14.78
CA THR A 195 -9.47 9.91 14.12
C THR A 195 -10.99 9.76 14.04
N PRO A 196 -11.76 10.87 14.09
CA PRO A 196 -13.22 10.82 14.00
C PRO A 196 -13.77 10.21 12.69
N LEU A 197 -12.96 10.16 11.63
CA LEU A 197 -13.36 9.64 10.33
C LEU A 197 -13.10 8.14 10.18
N ALA A 198 -12.26 7.53 11.03
CA ALA A 198 -11.76 6.17 10.84
C ALA A 198 -12.87 5.12 10.79
N GLU A 199 -13.81 5.16 11.74
CA GLU A 199 -14.94 4.22 11.78
C GLU A 199 -15.85 4.38 10.56
N ASN A 200 -16.21 5.61 10.23
CA ASN A 200 -17.05 5.89 9.06
C ASN A 200 -16.35 5.47 7.75
N TRP A 201 -15.03 5.64 7.67
CA TRP A 201 -14.23 5.16 6.55
C TRP A 201 -14.26 3.64 6.44
N ALA A 202 -14.08 2.94 7.56
CA ALA A 202 -14.14 1.47 7.61
C ALA A 202 -15.51 0.94 7.16
N ILE A 203 -16.59 1.55 7.62
CA ILE A 203 -17.95 1.20 7.20
C ILE A 203 -18.12 1.44 5.69
N LEU A 204 -17.73 2.60 5.19
CA LEU A 204 -17.82 2.93 3.76
C LEU A 204 -17.06 1.92 2.90
N GLU A 205 -15.80 1.63 3.21
CA GLU A 205 -14.97 0.72 2.43
C GLU A 205 -15.51 -0.73 2.45
N THR A 206 -16.07 -1.17 3.58
CA THR A 206 -16.75 -2.47 3.67
C THR A 206 -17.91 -2.56 2.67
N TYR A 207 -18.75 -1.53 2.58
CA TYR A 207 -19.84 -1.47 1.61
C TYR A 207 -19.36 -1.29 0.16
N LEU A 208 -18.17 -0.73 -0.04
CA LEU A 208 -17.53 -0.68 -1.35
C LEU A 208 -16.86 -2.02 -1.74
N GLY A 209 -16.92 -3.02 -0.88
CA GLY A 209 -16.46 -4.38 -1.16
C GLY A 209 -15.09 -4.73 -0.59
N THR A 210 -14.55 -3.92 0.31
CA THR A 210 -13.25 -4.18 0.94
C THR A 210 -13.26 -3.77 2.41
N GLU A 211 -13.01 -4.69 3.32
CA GLU A 211 -12.75 -4.36 4.72
C GLU A 211 -11.42 -3.62 4.87
N VAL A 212 -11.30 -2.82 5.92
CA VAL A 212 -10.04 -2.17 6.29
C VAL A 212 -9.59 -2.60 7.68
N PHE A 213 -8.29 -2.55 7.91
CA PHE A 213 -7.65 -2.86 9.19
C PHE A 213 -7.40 -1.56 9.94
N LEU A 214 -7.92 -1.48 11.17
CA LEU A 214 -7.76 -0.35 12.08
C LEU A 214 -6.62 -0.64 13.06
N GLU A 215 -5.41 -0.71 12.53
CA GLU A 215 -4.22 -0.98 13.33
C GLU A 215 -3.75 0.28 14.07
N SER A 216 -3.38 0.16 15.34
CA SER A 216 -2.89 1.30 16.10
C SER A 216 -1.59 1.87 15.52
N LEU A 217 -1.39 3.19 15.63
CA LEU A 217 -0.13 3.82 15.20
C LEU A 217 1.08 3.27 15.97
N SER A 218 0.90 2.84 17.22
CA SER A 218 1.95 2.18 18.02
C SER A 218 2.34 0.81 17.44
N ALA A 219 1.40 0.06 16.88
CA ALA A 219 1.67 -1.21 16.20
C ALA A 219 2.47 -0.98 14.90
N TRP A 220 2.13 0.05 14.13
CA TRP A 220 2.92 0.48 12.98
C TRP A 220 4.35 0.89 13.35
N ASP A 221 4.52 1.65 14.43
CA ASP A 221 5.85 2.02 14.96
C ASP A 221 6.68 0.78 15.32
N GLY A 222 6.05 -0.17 15.98
CA GLY A 222 6.65 -1.45 16.33
C GLY A 222 7.10 -2.23 15.10
N LEU A 223 6.24 -2.33 14.10
CA LEU A 223 6.52 -3.01 12.83
C LEU A 223 7.69 -2.36 12.08
N ILE A 224 7.70 -1.03 11.94
CA ILE A 224 8.80 -0.30 11.29
C ILE A 224 10.12 -0.61 11.98
N LYS A 225 10.14 -0.52 13.32
CA LYS A 225 11.35 -0.80 14.12
C LYS A 225 11.82 -2.26 13.97
N GLN A 226 10.91 -3.22 14.02
CA GLN A 226 11.22 -4.65 13.85
C GLN A 226 11.80 -4.96 12.47
N SER A 227 11.34 -4.26 11.44
CA SER A 227 11.88 -4.36 10.06
C SER A 227 13.24 -3.68 9.89
N GLY A 228 13.79 -3.07 10.95
CA GLY A 228 15.04 -2.32 10.93
C GLY A 228 14.91 -0.94 10.31
N GLY A 229 13.70 -0.41 10.19
CA GLY A 229 13.42 0.94 9.75
C GLY A 229 13.54 1.96 10.88
N ARG A 230 13.93 3.18 10.51
CA ARG A 230 13.94 4.35 11.40
C ARG A 230 12.96 5.40 10.87
N ILE A 231 12.01 5.80 11.70
CA ILE A 231 11.07 6.88 11.37
C ILE A 231 11.85 8.20 11.35
N VAL A 232 11.98 8.81 10.17
CA VAL A 232 12.67 10.08 9.96
C VAL A 232 11.73 11.25 10.20
N LYS A 233 10.48 11.12 9.78
CA LYS A 233 9.46 12.15 9.95
C LYS A 233 8.06 11.53 9.96
N ARG A 234 7.14 12.20 10.65
CA ARG A 234 5.70 11.97 10.62
C ARG A 234 4.98 13.24 10.22
N LEU A 235 3.86 13.09 9.54
CA LEU A 235 2.95 14.17 9.22
C LEU A 235 1.51 13.68 9.45
N PRO A 236 0.81 14.17 10.47
CA PRO A 236 -0.56 13.77 10.73
C PRO A 236 -1.49 14.35 9.67
N GLY A 237 -2.51 13.56 9.28
CA GLY A 237 -3.62 13.98 8.45
C GLY A 237 -4.95 13.84 9.20
N GLU A 238 -6.06 14.12 8.52
CA GLU A 238 -7.40 13.98 9.12
C GLU A 238 -7.86 12.52 9.24
N LEU A 239 -7.28 11.62 8.46
CA LEU A 239 -7.59 10.19 8.48
C LEU A 239 -6.33 9.32 8.53
N PHE A 240 -5.25 9.75 7.90
CA PHE A 240 -4.02 8.97 7.78
C PHE A 240 -2.84 9.67 8.45
N GLN A 241 -2.05 8.90 9.19
CA GLN A 241 -0.72 9.29 9.63
C GLN A 241 0.29 8.97 8.53
N LEU A 242 0.98 9.98 8.02
CA LEU A 242 2.01 9.79 7.02
C LEU A 242 3.39 9.55 7.68
N TYR A 243 4.12 8.56 7.18
CA TYR A 243 5.43 8.16 7.66
C TYR A 243 6.51 8.35 6.57
N LYS A 244 7.67 8.85 6.98
CA LYS A 244 8.92 8.77 6.22
C LYS A 244 9.90 7.90 6.97
N VAL A 245 10.33 6.80 6.35
CA VAL A 245 11.19 5.78 6.94
C VAL A 245 12.47 5.65 6.14
N SER A 246 13.61 5.48 6.81
CA SER A 246 14.89 5.07 6.22
C SER A 246 15.30 3.71 6.78
N PHE A 247 16.07 2.95 6.01
CA PHE A 247 16.62 1.66 6.42
C PHE A 247 18.14 1.71 6.45
#